data_1a499e9fd388e396612819b30c97b013
#
_entry.id   1a499e9fd388e396612819b30c97b013
#
_cell.length_a   1.000
_cell.length_b   1.000
_cell.length_c   1.000
_cell.angle_alpha   90.00
_cell.angle_beta   90.00
_cell.angle_gamma   90.00
#
_symmetry.space_group_name_H-M   'P 1'
#
loop_
_entity.id
_entity.type
_entity.pdbx_description
1 polymer ?
#
loop_
_entity_poly.entity_id
_entity_poly.type
_entity_poly.pdbx_seq_one_letter_code
_entity_poly.pdbx_strand_id
1 'polypeptide(L)'
;MERATVIRLVGAALVLLSLVAGSWILFWSHIDRPIDIPEQDFHRFPGVAGPSHVTVVPPRVPASWTTYGQGSKSRMAILLTDPNSSWLGLAHGLKSIGIPFRITRDVREALTHQVVLVYPMISGKVLSPEELQTLADFPKSGGTLIGVQVMGGGMNRVFGFRDTVASRQRYDLRLAGSDPLLAELTDPRERRLRIGIREKGLEVMGTYGYTGSATPLAVFDDGTAAVTQALYGSGRAYAIGLDLGFL
;
A
#
# COMPACT_ATOMS: atom_id res chain seq x y z
N MET A 1 45.68 42.70 -4.74
CA MET A 1 45.10 41.75 -5.71
C MET A 1 45.01 42.47 -7.05
N GLU A 2 45.72 42.00 -8.08
CA GLU A 2 45.80 42.66 -9.38
C GLU A 2 44.45 42.64 -10.11
N ARG A 3 44.08 43.74 -10.72
CA ARG A 3 42.83 43.89 -11.49
C ARG A 3 42.59 42.73 -12.49
N ALA A 4 43.67 42.19 -13.06
CA ALA A 4 43.62 41.04 -13.97
C ALA A 4 43.06 39.76 -13.35
N THR A 5 43.34 39.51 -12.07
CA THR A 5 42.85 38.32 -11.33
C THR A 5 41.35 38.41 -11.04
N VAL A 6 40.88 39.65 -10.72
CA VAL A 6 39.45 39.90 -10.49
C VAL A 6 38.64 39.71 -11.78
N ILE A 7 39.16 40.20 -12.91
CA ILE A 7 38.47 40.04 -14.21
C ILE A 7 38.40 38.57 -14.61
N ARG A 8 39.44 37.79 -14.38
CA ARG A 8 39.43 36.33 -14.66
C ARG A 8 38.45 35.56 -13.78
N LEU A 9 38.36 35.91 -12.49
CA LEU A 9 37.40 35.29 -11.57
C LEU A 9 35.94 35.64 -11.94
N VAL A 10 35.66 36.86 -12.29
CA VAL A 10 34.33 37.32 -12.74
C VAL A 10 33.95 36.63 -14.06
N GLY A 11 34.90 36.51 -15.00
CA GLY A 11 34.67 35.79 -16.25
C GLY A 11 34.37 34.30 -16.04
N ALA A 12 35.13 33.63 -15.18
CA ALA A 12 34.88 32.23 -14.85
C ALA A 12 33.52 32.00 -14.15
N ALA A 13 33.15 32.91 -13.24
CA ALA A 13 31.85 32.86 -12.58
C ALA A 13 30.67 33.03 -13.55
N LEU A 14 30.79 33.93 -14.52
CA LEU A 14 29.77 34.15 -15.55
C LEU A 14 29.62 32.92 -16.47
N VAL A 15 30.72 32.30 -16.87
CA VAL A 15 30.70 31.07 -17.67
C VAL A 15 30.02 29.95 -16.90
N LEU A 16 30.35 29.80 -15.62
CA LEU A 16 29.74 28.74 -14.76
C LEU A 16 28.23 28.95 -14.58
N LEU A 17 27.82 30.19 -14.35
CA LEU A 17 26.41 30.58 -14.27
C LEU A 17 25.64 30.29 -15.57
N SER A 18 26.26 30.58 -16.72
CA SER A 18 25.67 30.31 -18.05
C SER A 18 25.50 28.80 -18.29
N LEU A 19 26.48 27.98 -17.87
CA LEU A 19 26.39 26.53 -17.98
C LEU A 19 25.30 25.94 -17.09
N VAL A 20 25.17 26.42 -15.85
CA VAL A 20 24.11 25.98 -14.92
C VAL A 20 22.73 26.40 -15.46
N ALA A 21 22.57 27.64 -15.92
CA ALA A 21 21.32 28.13 -16.48
C ALA A 21 20.95 27.38 -17.76
N GLY A 22 21.92 27.11 -18.64
CA GLY A 22 21.71 26.32 -19.87
C GLY A 22 21.30 24.88 -19.56
N SER A 23 21.97 24.22 -18.59
CA SER A 23 21.61 22.89 -18.13
C SER A 23 20.21 22.82 -17.53
N TRP A 24 19.85 23.87 -16.76
CA TRP A 24 18.52 23.98 -16.15
C TRP A 24 17.43 24.12 -17.21
N ILE A 25 17.63 24.99 -18.20
CA ILE A 25 16.68 25.18 -19.32
C ILE A 25 16.54 23.90 -20.14
N LEU A 26 17.64 23.21 -20.44
CA LEU A 26 17.61 21.93 -21.16
C LEU A 26 16.89 20.82 -20.36
N PHE A 27 17.12 20.79 -19.07
CA PHE A 27 16.44 19.84 -18.18
C PHE A 27 14.93 20.05 -18.19
N TRP A 28 14.46 21.27 -17.98
CA TRP A 28 13.03 21.59 -18.00
C TRP A 28 12.40 21.44 -19.38
N SER A 29 13.09 21.82 -20.46
CA SER A 29 12.57 21.59 -21.82
C SER A 29 12.45 20.13 -22.21
N HIS A 30 13.15 19.22 -21.49
CA HIS A 30 13.01 17.78 -21.68
C HIS A 30 11.84 17.21 -20.88
N ILE A 31 11.56 17.79 -19.70
CA ILE A 31 10.44 17.35 -18.83
C ILE A 31 9.10 17.84 -19.37
N ASP A 32 9.07 19.08 -19.88
CA ASP A 32 7.84 19.70 -20.41
C ASP A 32 7.52 19.35 -21.87
N ARG A 33 8.27 18.44 -22.50
CA ARG A 33 7.81 17.92 -23.79
C ARG A 33 6.57 17.10 -23.53
N PRO A 34 5.39 17.52 -24.03
CA PRO A 34 4.24 16.63 -24.06
C PRO A 34 4.72 15.35 -24.73
N ILE A 35 4.54 14.22 -24.08
CA ILE A 35 4.74 12.92 -24.72
C ILE A 35 3.75 12.95 -25.87
N ASP A 36 4.28 13.12 -27.08
CA ASP A 36 3.49 13.00 -28.30
C ASP A 36 3.13 11.51 -28.37
N ILE A 37 2.06 11.15 -27.68
CA ILE A 37 1.44 9.84 -27.84
C ILE A 37 0.91 9.92 -29.26
N PRO A 38 1.51 9.17 -30.23
CA PRO A 38 0.97 9.17 -31.56
C PRO A 38 -0.49 8.81 -31.40
N GLU A 39 -1.36 9.69 -31.85
CA GLU A 39 -2.79 9.45 -31.88
C GLU A 39 -2.95 8.08 -32.51
N GLN A 40 -3.17 7.05 -31.69
CA GLN A 40 -3.38 5.70 -32.20
C GLN A 40 -4.70 5.80 -32.93
N ASP A 41 -4.57 6.02 -34.23
CA ASP A 41 -5.67 5.89 -35.15
C ASP A 41 -6.16 4.45 -34.97
N PHE A 42 -7.19 4.29 -34.13
CA PHE A 42 -7.88 3.02 -33.98
C PHE A 42 -8.50 2.72 -35.33
N HIS A 43 -7.69 2.19 -36.23
CA HIS A 43 -8.17 1.73 -37.52
C HIS A 43 -9.33 0.81 -37.25
N ARG A 44 -10.51 1.24 -37.62
CA ARG A 44 -11.68 0.38 -37.68
C ARG A 44 -11.26 -0.83 -38.49
N PHE A 45 -11.23 -1.99 -37.85
CA PHE A 45 -10.93 -3.23 -38.56
C PHE A 45 -11.89 -3.31 -39.76
N PRO A 46 -11.38 -3.34 -41.01
CA PRO A 46 -12.25 -3.38 -42.16
C PRO A 46 -13.11 -4.65 -42.08
N GLY A 47 -14.41 -4.50 -42.07
CA GLY A 47 -15.37 -5.61 -41.99
C GLY A 47 -16.10 -5.77 -40.65
N VAL A 48 -15.70 -5.06 -39.59
CA VAL A 48 -16.49 -5.02 -38.36
C VAL A 48 -17.51 -3.88 -38.49
N ALA A 49 -18.78 -4.23 -38.66
CA ALA A 49 -19.87 -3.26 -38.56
C ALA A 49 -19.72 -2.55 -37.21
N GLY A 50 -19.62 -1.21 -37.25
CA GLY A 50 -19.59 -0.43 -36.00
C GLY A 50 -20.81 -0.82 -35.16
N PRO A 51 -20.68 -0.81 -33.80
CA PRO A 51 -21.82 -1.11 -32.97
C PRO A 51 -22.96 -0.20 -33.38
N SER A 52 -24.04 -0.80 -33.93
CA SER A 52 -25.33 -0.13 -34.02
C SER A 52 -25.56 0.44 -32.63
N HIS A 53 -26.04 1.69 -32.54
CA HIS A 53 -26.32 2.34 -31.25
C HIS A 53 -27.30 1.47 -30.45
N VAL A 54 -26.74 0.46 -29.79
CA VAL A 54 -27.47 -0.29 -28.78
C VAL A 54 -27.56 0.65 -27.61
N THR A 55 -28.74 1.16 -27.35
CA THR A 55 -29.02 1.85 -26.09
C THR A 55 -28.82 0.80 -25.01
N VAL A 56 -27.61 0.78 -24.40
CA VAL A 56 -27.35 -0.09 -23.28
C VAL A 56 -28.23 0.43 -22.14
N VAL A 57 -29.36 -0.21 -21.93
CA VAL A 57 -30.18 0.03 -20.75
C VAL A 57 -29.36 -0.56 -19.62
N PRO A 58 -28.81 0.28 -18.70
CA PRO A 58 -28.04 -0.23 -17.61
C PRO A 58 -28.91 -1.22 -16.83
N PRO A 59 -28.38 -2.40 -16.47
CA PRO A 59 -29.12 -3.36 -15.68
C PRO A 59 -29.63 -2.67 -14.43
N ARG A 60 -30.88 -2.87 -14.04
CA ARG A 60 -31.43 -2.38 -12.78
C ARG A 60 -30.56 -2.93 -11.67
N VAL A 61 -29.75 -2.06 -11.06
CA VAL A 61 -28.91 -2.42 -9.94
C VAL A 61 -29.84 -2.84 -8.79
N PRO A 62 -29.73 -4.05 -8.24
CA PRO A 62 -30.54 -4.46 -7.10
C PRO A 62 -30.44 -3.44 -5.96
N ALA A 63 -31.53 -3.16 -5.26
CA ALA A 63 -31.56 -2.20 -4.15
C ALA A 63 -30.47 -2.49 -3.09
N SER A 64 -30.11 -3.77 -2.92
CA SER A 64 -28.98 -4.20 -2.09
C SER A 64 -27.63 -3.60 -2.51
N TRP A 65 -27.44 -3.26 -3.79
CA TRP A 65 -26.21 -2.66 -4.29
C TRP A 65 -26.15 -1.15 -4.09
N THR A 66 -27.28 -0.46 -4.02
CA THR A 66 -27.31 0.97 -3.67
C THR A 66 -26.87 1.19 -2.22
N THR A 67 -27.16 0.24 -1.32
CA THR A 67 -26.64 0.22 0.05
C THR A 67 -25.10 0.13 0.04
N TYR A 68 -24.51 -0.51 -0.97
CA TYR A 68 -23.08 -0.58 -1.18
C TYR A 68 -22.43 0.76 -1.57
N GLY A 69 -23.10 1.63 -2.27
CA GLY A 69 -22.62 2.97 -2.65
C GLY A 69 -22.67 4.00 -1.52
N GLN A 70 -23.53 3.82 -0.55
CA GLN A 70 -23.79 4.81 0.50
C GLN A 70 -22.85 4.75 1.73
N GLY A 71 -21.82 3.89 1.70
CA GLY A 71 -20.83 3.82 2.77
C GLY A 71 -21.43 3.38 4.11
N SER A 72 -21.93 2.16 4.19
CA SER A 72 -22.41 1.58 5.45
C SER A 72 -21.31 1.63 6.53
N LYS A 73 -21.66 1.97 7.79
CA LYS A 73 -20.76 1.91 8.95
C LYS A 73 -20.16 0.51 9.18
N SER A 74 -20.75 -0.53 8.59
CA SER A 74 -20.29 -1.92 8.67
C SER A 74 -19.12 -2.27 7.76
N ARG A 75 -18.56 -1.31 7.02
CA ARG A 75 -17.50 -1.53 6.05
C ARG A 75 -16.13 -1.16 6.59
N MET A 76 -15.14 -1.23 5.70
CA MET A 76 -13.76 -0.98 6.03
C MET A 76 -13.45 0.52 6.09
N ALA A 77 -12.69 0.91 7.12
CA ALA A 77 -11.97 2.17 7.15
C ALA A 77 -10.47 1.93 6.99
N ILE A 78 -9.80 2.82 6.28
CA ILE A 78 -8.35 2.95 6.27
C ILE A 78 -7.99 4.07 7.23
N LEU A 79 -7.38 3.71 8.36
CA LEU A 79 -6.78 4.67 9.28
C LEU A 79 -5.40 5.03 8.78
N LEU A 80 -5.25 6.24 8.24
CA LEU A 80 -4.01 6.73 7.66
C LEU A 80 -3.16 7.39 8.75
N THR A 81 -2.09 6.72 9.18
CA THR A 81 -1.18 7.21 10.23
C THR A 81 -0.06 8.11 9.67
N ASP A 82 0.23 8.01 8.36
CA ASP A 82 1.15 8.92 7.66
C ASP A 82 0.59 9.32 6.29
N PRO A 83 0.22 10.60 6.09
CA PRO A 83 -0.31 11.08 4.82
C PRO A 83 0.72 11.11 3.69
N ASN A 84 2.03 11.07 3.99
CA ASN A 84 3.11 11.07 2.99
C ASN A 84 3.49 9.65 2.53
N SER A 85 2.79 8.63 3.02
CA SER A 85 2.99 7.24 2.62
C SER A 85 2.41 6.93 1.23
N SER A 86 2.67 5.72 0.72
CA SER A 86 2.17 5.24 -0.57
C SER A 86 0.70 4.80 -0.54
N TRP A 87 -0.12 5.45 0.30
CA TRP A 87 -1.52 5.06 0.52
C TRP A 87 -2.40 5.10 -0.74
N LEU A 88 -2.02 5.92 -1.73
CA LEU A 88 -2.75 5.98 -3.01
C LEU A 88 -2.69 4.64 -3.75
N GLY A 89 -1.54 3.95 -3.75
CA GLY A 89 -1.40 2.62 -4.34
C GLY A 89 -2.37 1.63 -3.70
N LEU A 90 -2.37 1.55 -2.37
CA LEU A 90 -3.32 0.74 -1.62
C LEU A 90 -4.78 1.08 -1.93
N ALA A 91 -5.12 2.38 -1.94
CA ALA A 91 -6.48 2.84 -2.24
C ALA A 91 -6.93 2.45 -3.65
N HIS A 92 -6.05 2.61 -4.63
CA HIS A 92 -6.33 2.18 -6.02
C HIS A 92 -6.49 0.67 -6.12
N GLY A 93 -5.61 -0.11 -5.47
CA GLY A 93 -5.71 -1.56 -5.43
C GLY A 93 -7.05 -2.04 -4.88
N LEU A 94 -7.44 -1.55 -3.70
CA LEU A 94 -8.73 -1.90 -3.09
C LEU A 94 -9.92 -1.48 -3.94
N LYS A 95 -9.86 -0.29 -4.54
CA LYS A 95 -10.92 0.21 -5.41
C LYS A 95 -11.04 -0.62 -6.69
N SER A 96 -9.94 -1.06 -7.28
CA SER A 96 -9.92 -1.86 -8.51
C SER A 96 -10.59 -3.23 -8.34
N ILE A 97 -10.49 -3.82 -7.13
CA ILE A 97 -11.16 -5.08 -6.78
C ILE A 97 -12.54 -4.88 -6.15
N GLY A 98 -13.06 -3.64 -6.18
CA GLY A 98 -14.41 -3.31 -5.75
C GLY A 98 -14.63 -3.28 -4.24
N ILE A 99 -13.58 -3.20 -3.42
CA ILE A 99 -13.72 -3.07 -1.96
C ILE A 99 -14.03 -1.61 -1.61
N PRO A 100 -15.20 -1.30 -1.04
CA PRO A 100 -15.52 0.03 -0.58
C PRO A 100 -14.86 0.32 0.77
N PHE A 101 -14.26 1.49 0.90
CA PHE A 101 -13.61 1.93 2.12
C PHE A 101 -13.77 3.44 2.33
N ARG A 102 -13.55 3.88 3.57
CA ARG A 102 -13.38 5.28 3.94
C ARG A 102 -11.94 5.51 4.40
N ILE A 103 -11.35 6.64 4.05
CA ILE A 103 -10.04 7.04 4.54
C ILE A 103 -10.24 8.10 5.62
N THR A 104 -9.61 7.91 6.76
CA THR A 104 -9.63 8.87 7.86
C THR A 104 -8.29 8.87 8.60
N ARG A 105 -8.01 9.94 9.32
CA ARG A 105 -6.86 10.06 10.24
C ARG A 105 -7.31 10.03 11.69
N ASP A 106 -8.60 10.01 11.93
CA ASP A 106 -9.18 9.96 13.26
C ASP A 106 -9.47 8.50 13.65
N VAL A 107 -8.82 8.05 14.73
CA VAL A 107 -8.97 6.69 15.25
C VAL A 107 -10.43 6.42 15.63
N ARG A 108 -11.11 7.37 16.27
CA ARG A 108 -12.50 7.19 16.72
C ARG A 108 -13.45 7.05 15.54
N GLU A 109 -13.24 7.85 14.49
CA GLU A 109 -13.99 7.71 13.24
C GLU A 109 -13.73 6.35 12.58
N ALA A 110 -12.47 5.91 12.49
CA ALA A 110 -12.13 4.60 11.91
C ALA A 110 -12.86 3.46 12.64
N LEU A 111 -12.89 3.50 13.96
CA LEU A 111 -13.50 2.46 14.81
C LEU A 111 -15.05 2.40 14.75
N THR A 112 -15.70 3.32 14.02
CA THR A 112 -17.14 3.20 13.73
C THR A 112 -17.43 2.12 12.65
N HIS A 113 -16.38 1.57 12.02
CA HIS A 113 -16.47 0.55 10.98
C HIS A 113 -16.18 -0.83 11.55
N GLN A 114 -16.65 -1.88 10.89
CA GLN A 114 -16.39 -3.27 11.34
C GLN A 114 -14.95 -3.74 11.06
N VAL A 115 -14.33 -3.22 10.01
CA VAL A 115 -12.97 -3.53 9.59
C VAL A 115 -12.16 -2.25 9.57
N VAL A 116 -11.05 -2.23 10.29
CA VAL A 116 -10.11 -1.11 10.29
C VAL A 116 -8.75 -1.60 9.81
N LEU A 117 -8.29 -1.02 8.70
CA LEU A 117 -6.95 -1.20 8.17
C LEU A 117 -6.09 0.00 8.56
N VAL A 118 -5.07 -0.20 9.37
CA VAL A 118 -4.12 0.85 9.79
C VAL A 118 -2.93 0.85 8.85
N TYR A 119 -2.69 1.98 8.18
CA TYR A 119 -1.66 2.13 7.16
C TYR A 119 -0.89 3.44 7.33
N PRO A 120 0.42 3.51 7.09
CA PRO A 120 1.32 2.43 6.65
C PRO A 120 1.86 1.59 7.80
N MET A 121 1.68 2.02 9.06
CA MET A 121 2.25 1.31 10.20
C MET A 121 1.48 1.53 11.51
N ILE A 122 1.64 0.56 12.40
CA ILE A 122 1.25 0.69 13.81
C ILE A 122 2.53 0.76 14.66
N SER A 123 2.78 1.92 15.26
CA SER A 123 3.91 2.08 16.20
C SER A 123 3.66 3.25 17.15
N GLY A 124 4.35 3.27 18.28
CA GLY A 124 4.33 4.41 19.21
C GLY A 124 5.02 5.69 18.67
N LYS A 125 5.54 5.67 17.43
CA LYS A 125 6.08 6.86 16.76
C LYS A 125 4.99 7.67 16.05
N VAL A 126 3.91 7.00 15.63
CA VAL A 126 2.85 7.60 14.80
C VAL A 126 1.49 7.62 15.50
N LEU A 127 1.32 6.83 16.55
CA LEU A 127 0.11 6.74 17.36
C LEU A 127 0.46 6.98 18.82
N SER A 128 -0.37 7.71 19.53
CA SER A 128 -0.25 7.92 20.97
C SER A 128 -0.55 6.62 21.75
N PRO A 129 -0.11 6.50 23.01
CA PRO A 129 -0.46 5.35 23.85
C PRO A 129 -1.96 5.14 24.00
N GLU A 130 -2.75 6.21 24.05
CA GLU A 130 -4.21 6.15 24.17
C GLU A 130 -4.85 5.61 22.88
N GLU A 131 -4.36 6.05 21.71
CA GLU A 131 -4.82 5.55 20.41
C GLU A 131 -4.46 4.07 20.22
N LEU A 132 -3.25 3.66 20.61
CA LEU A 132 -2.84 2.26 20.59
C LEU A 132 -3.71 1.39 21.49
N GLN A 133 -4.04 1.87 22.69
CA GLN A 133 -4.95 1.15 23.59
C GLN A 133 -6.36 1.04 23.00
N THR A 134 -6.87 2.13 22.41
CA THR A 134 -8.18 2.16 21.77
C THR A 134 -8.24 1.19 20.58
N LEU A 135 -7.18 1.13 19.77
CA LEU A 135 -7.05 0.15 18.69
C LEU A 135 -6.97 -1.29 19.21
N ALA A 136 -6.26 -1.51 20.34
CA ALA A 136 -6.15 -2.83 20.95
C ALA A 136 -7.50 -3.34 21.51
N ASP A 137 -8.34 -2.45 21.96
CA ASP A 137 -9.66 -2.79 22.50
C ASP A 137 -10.70 -3.09 21.40
N PHE A 138 -10.49 -2.56 20.20
CA PHE A 138 -11.42 -2.72 19.09
C PHE A 138 -11.71 -4.19 18.71
N PRO A 139 -10.71 -5.07 18.49
CA PRO A 139 -11.02 -6.48 18.22
C PRO A 139 -11.60 -7.21 19.44
N LYS A 140 -11.35 -6.75 20.67
CA LYS A 140 -12.04 -7.33 21.83
C LYS A 140 -13.55 -7.25 21.73
N SER A 141 -14.06 -6.19 21.11
CA SER A 141 -15.48 -5.91 20.91
C SER A 141 -16.07 -6.54 19.64
N GLY A 142 -15.32 -7.38 18.92
CA GLY A 142 -15.79 -8.06 17.72
C GLY A 142 -15.36 -7.42 16.41
N GLY A 143 -14.60 -6.31 16.42
CA GLY A 143 -14.06 -5.68 15.23
C GLY A 143 -12.93 -6.51 14.57
N THR A 144 -12.65 -6.22 13.32
CA THR A 144 -11.50 -6.76 12.59
C THR A 144 -10.44 -5.68 12.42
N LEU A 145 -9.27 -5.88 13.02
CA LEU A 145 -8.14 -4.96 12.94
C LEU A 145 -7.06 -5.52 12.00
N ILE A 146 -6.72 -4.79 10.97
CA ILE A 146 -5.62 -5.13 10.04
C ILE A 146 -4.52 -4.08 10.24
N GLY A 147 -3.35 -4.51 10.71
CA GLY A 147 -2.19 -3.64 10.91
C GLY A 147 -1.13 -3.90 9.87
N VAL A 148 -0.76 -2.87 9.11
CA VAL A 148 0.41 -2.92 8.25
C VAL A 148 1.64 -2.51 9.07
N GLN A 149 2.75 -3.21 8.91
CA GLN A 149 4.03 -2.94 9.60
C GLN A 149 3.86 -2.67 11.11
N VAL A 150 3.35 -3.66 11.84
CA VAL A 150 3.14 -3.55 13.28
C VAL A 150 4.48 -3.61 14.03
N MET A 151 4.83 -2.50 14.70
CA MET A 151 6.11 -2.36 15.37
C MET A 151 5.94 -1.93 16.84
N GLY A 152 5.88 -2.88 17.73
CA GLY A 152 5.85 -2.62 19.18
C GLY A 152 4.55 -1.98 19.67
N GLY A 153 4.67 -1.11 20.68
CA GLY A 153 3.51 -0.41 21.29
C GLY A 153 2.56 -1.33 22.07
N GLY A 154 3.01 -2.53 22.47
CA GLY A 154 2.16 -3.50 23.16
C GLY A 154 1.18 -4.25 22.25
N MET A 155 1.19 -3.95 20.95
CA MET A 155 0.25 -4.52 19.98
C MET A 155 0.57 -5.99 19.62
N ASN A 156 1.76 -6.48 19.96
CA ASN A 156 2.19 -7.86 19.68
C ASN A 156 1.16 -8.91 20.12
N ARG A 157 0.58 -8.72 21.33
CA ARG A 157 -0.44 -9.64 21.87
C ARG A 157 -1.74 -9.61 21.08
N VAL A 158 -2.10 -8.41 20.58
CA VAL A 158 -3.33 -8.24 19.78
C VAL A 158 -3.21 -8.99 18.47
N PHE A 159 -2.03 -8.93 17.83
CA PHE A 159 -1.76 -9.53 16.55
C PHE A 159 -1.18 -10.95 16.62
N GLY A 160 -1.02 -11.50 17.83
CA GLY A 160 -0.64 -12.90 18.04
C GLY A 160 0.79 -13.24 17.65
N PHE A 161 1.74 -12.34 17.83
CA PHE A 161 3.16 -12.61 17.64
C PHE A 161 3.99 -12.11 18.84
N ARG A 162 5.25 -12.57 18.95
CA ARG A 162 6.13 -12.18 20.04
C ARG A 162 7.05 -11.03 19.67
N ASP A 163 7.81 -11.17 18.60
CA ASP A 163 8.83 -10.20 18.20
C ASP A 163 8.71 -9.85 16.71
N THR A 164 9.26 -8.69 16.34
CA THR A 164 9.30 -8.20 14.96
C THR A 164 10.75 -8.09 14.51
N VAL A 165 11.07 -8.67 13.37
CA VAL A 165 12.40 -8.65 12.75
C VAL A 165 12.36 -7.91 11.44
N ALA A 166 13.04 -6.75 11.38
CA ALA A 166 13.17 -5.97 10.15
C ALA A 166 14.18 -6.63 9.20
N SER A 167 13.89 -6.63 7.89
CA SER A 167 14.82 -7.08 6.86
C SER A 167 14.52 -6.40 5.52
N ARG A 168 15.57 -6.21 4.71
CA ARG A 168 15.48 -5.82 3.30
C ARG A 168 15.85 -6.95 2.35
N GLN A 169 16.12 -8.15 2.88
CA GLN A 169 16.60 -9.30 2.15
C GLN A 169 15.54 -10.42 2.09
N ARG A 170 14.26 -10.04 1.94
CA ARG A 170 13.15 -10.96 1.73
C ARG A 170 12.61 -10.73 0.33
N TYR A 171 12.60 -11.78 -0.46
CA TYR A 171 12.29 -11.70 -1.89
C TYR A 171 11.03 -12.46 -2.28
N ASP A 172 10.66 -13.42 -1.46
CA ASP A 172 9.50 -14.27 -1.69
C ASP A 172 8.60 -14.32 -0.44
N LEU A 173 7.33 -14.38 -0.70
CA LEU A 173 6.29 -14.63 0.28
C LEU A 173 5.51 -15.86 -0.16
N ARG A 174 5.27 -16.78 0.75
CA ARG A 174 4.48 -17.98 0.52
C ARG A 174 3.28 -17.98 1.46
N LEU A 175 2.09 -18.12 0.87
CA LEU A 175 0.86 -18.33 1.64
C LEU A 175 0.94 -19.69 2.34
N ALA A 176 0.73 -19.69 3.63
CA ALA A 176 0.89 -20.85 4.50
C ALA A 176 -0.41 -21.07 5.30
N GLY A 177 -0.66 -22.32 5.62
CA GLY A 177 -1.79 -22.69 6.46
C GLY A 177 -2.99 -23.25 5.69
N SER A 178 -3.94 -23.72 6.48
CA SER A 178 -5.21 -24.31 6.04
C SER A 178 -6.40 -23.38 6.28
N ASP A 179 -6.14 -22.07 6.38
CA ASP A 179 -7.22 -21.10 6.60
C ASP A 179 -8.20 -21.16 5.42
N PRO A 180 -9.52 -21.13 5.67
CA PRO A 180 -10.54 -21.11 4.63
C PRO A 180 -10.37 -19.98 3.61
N LEU A 181 -9.77 -18.84 4.00
CA LEU A 181 -9.46 -17.74 3.11
C LEU A 181 -8.47 -18.12 1.99
N LEU A 182 -7.65 -19.16 2.22
CA LEU A 182 -6.67 -19.67 1.26
C LEU A 182 -7.13 -20.93 0.52
N ALA A 183 -8.31 -21.44 0.84
CA ALA A 183 -8.83 -22.69 0.26
C ALA A 183 -9.11 -22.58 -1.25
N GLU A 184 -9.48 -21.39 -1.71
CA GLU A 184 -9.74 -21.08 -3.12
C GLU A 184 -8.47 -21.10 -3.97
N LEU A 185 -7.29 -20.88 -3.37
CA LEU A 185 -6.00 -20.83 -4.06
C LEU A 185 -5.44 -22.25 -4.21
N THR A 186 -5.89 -22.94 -5.24
CA THR A 186 -5.54 -24.35 -5.50
C THR A 186 -4.24 -24.54 -6.27
N ASP A 187 -3.85 -23.57 -7.12
CA ASP A 187 -2.58 -23.60 -7.85
C ASP A 187 -1.41 -23.22 -6.90
N PRO A 188 -0.37 -24.06 -6.77
CA PRO A 188 0.80 -23.76 -5.96
C PRO A 188 1.51 -22.44 -6.35
N ARG A 189 1.39 -22.00 -7.62
CA ARG A 189 1.98 -20.74 -8.10
C ARG A 189 1.26 -19.53 -7.52
N GLU A 190 -0.04 -19.60 -7.28
CA GLU A 190 -0.84 -18.56 -6.65
C GLU A 190 -0.50 -18.39 -5.17
N ARG A 191 0.07 -19.42 -4.56
CA ARG A 191 0.50 -19.41 -3.17
C ARG A 191 1.89 -18.81 -2.94
N ARG A 192 2.59 -18.43 -4.01
CA ARG A 192 3.90 -17.80 -3.93
C ARG A 192 3.89 -16.44 -4.62
N LEU A 193 4.18 -15.41 -3.87
CA LEU A 193 4.30 -14.05 -4.36
C LEU A 193 5.77 -13.63 -4.32
N ARG A 194 6.31 -13.21 -5.45
CA ARG A 194 7.64 -12.62 -5.51
C ARG A 194 7.51 -11.13 -5.21
N ILE A 195 8.22 -10.67 -4.17
CA ILE A 195 8.21 -9.28 -3.71
C ILE A 195 9.53 -8.54 -4.00
N GLY A 196 10.51 -9.22 -4.58
CA GLY A 196 11.79 -8.65 -4.98
C GLY A 196 12.56 -9.57 -5.93
N ILE A 197 13.71 -9.12 -6.42
CA ILE A 197 14.57 -9.86 -7.35
C ILE A 197 15.97 -9.98 -6.75
N ARG A 198 16.26 -11.15 -6.19
CA ARG A 198 17.53 -11.46 -5.51
C ARG A 198 18.75 -11.28 -6.43
N GLU A 199 18.66 -11.75 -7.65
CA GLU A 199 19.77 -11.76 -8.63
C GLU A 199 20.19 -10.34 -9.07
N LYS A 200 19.30 -9.36 -8.90
CA LYS A 200 19.57 -7.97 -9.25
C LYS A 200 19.91 -7.10 -8.04
N GLY A 201 19.99 -7.68 -6.84
CA GLY A 201 20.21 -6.94 -5.61
C GLY A 201 19.12 -5.89 -5.34
N LEU A 202 17.94 -6.03 -5.98
CA LEU A 202 16.80 -5.17 -5.74
C LEU A 202 16.23 -5.50 -4.37
N GLU A 203 16.69 -4.75 -3.40
CA GLU A 203 16.21 -4.83 -2.02
C GLU A 203 14.74 -4.42 -1.98
N VAL A 204 13.95 -5.23 -1.31
CA VAL A 204 12.58 -4.87 -0.99
C VAL A 204 12.58 -3.77 0.04
N MET A 205 11.76 -2.75 -0.13
CA MET A 205 11.58 -1.71 0.87
C MET A 205 11.10 -2.35 2.18
N GLY A 206 11.96 -2.31 3.19
CA GLY A 206 11.77 -2.69 4.58
C GLY A 206 10.58 -3.59 4.91
N THR A 207 10.82 -4.90 5.01
CA THR A 207 9.81 -5.86 5.47
C THR A 207 10.00 -6.14 6.96
N TYR A 208 8.90 -6.49 7.62
CA TYR A 208 8.87 -6.87 9.03
C TYR A 208 8.35 -8.29 9.17
N GLY A 209 9.25 -9.23 9.51
CA GLY A 209 8.87 -10.61 9.81
C GLY A 209 8.46 -10.74 11.27
N TYR A 210 7.39 -11.47 11.52
CA TYR A 210 6.88 -11.72 12.87
C TYR A 210 7.33 -13.09 13.36
N THR A 211 7.81 -13.17 14.60
CA THR A 211 8.26 -14.42 15.22
C THR A 211 7.36 -14.80 16.38
N GLY A 212 7.30 -16.11 16.69
CA GLY A 212 6.43 -16.62 17.75
C GLY A 212 4.95 -16.48 17.46
N SER A 213 4.57 -16.37 16.18
CA SER A 213 3.17 -16.33 15.75
C SER A 213 2.53 -17.72 15.86
N ALA A 214 1.34 -17.76 16.44
CA ALA A 214 0.58 -19.00 16.55
C ALA A 214 -0.05 -19.44 15.21
N THR A 215 -0.42 -18.49 14.34
CA THR A 215 -1.12 -18.78 13.08
C THR A 215 -0.60 -17.87 11.96
N PRO A 216 0.52 -18.25 11.29
CA PRO A 216 0.97 -17.53 10.10
C PRO A 216 0.05 -17.86 8.92
N LEU A 217 -0.47 -16.84 8.24
CA LEU A 217 -1.18 -16.98 6.97
C LEU A 217 -0.21 -16.90 5.77
N ALA A 218 0.92 -16.22 5.96
CA ALA A 218 1.98 -16.16 4.99
C ALA A 218 3.33 -16.12 5.69
N VAL A 219 4.36 -16.67 5.04
CA VAL A 219 5.73 -16.69 5.54
C VAL A 219 6.69 -16.15 4.47
N PHE A 220 7.71 -15.43 4.91
CA PHE A 220 8.80 -15.02 4.05
C PHE A 220 9.77 -16.18 3.77
N ASP A 221 10.69 -15.98 2.83
CA ASP A 221 11.74 -16.95 2.47
C ASP A 221 12.73 -17.23 3.60
N ASP A 222 12.83 -16.37 4.63
CA ASP A 222 13.60 -16.59 5.86
C ASP A 222 12.82 -17.38 6.95
N GLY A 223 11.57 -17.76 6.68
CA GLY A 223 10.72 -18.52 7.58
C GLY A 223 9.97 -17.68 8.61
N THR A 224 10.19 -16.37 8.69
CA THR A 224 9.40 -15.49 9.56
C THR A 224 8.00 -15.26 8.99
N ALA A 225 7.01 -15.05 9.84
CA ALA A 225 5.65 -14.78 9.38
C ALA A 225 5.57 -13.41 8.69
N ALA A 226 5.05 -13.39 7.46
CA ALA A 226 4.76 -12.17 6.70
C ALA A 226 3.37 -11.63 7.02
N VAL A 227 2.41 -12.55 7.27
CA VAL A 227 1.05 -12.23 7.69
C VAL A 227 0.70 -13.14 8.85
N THR A 228 0.21 -12.54 9.93
CA THR A 228 -0.30 -13.28 11.09
C THR A 228 -1.80 -13.09 11.23
N GLN A 229 -2.46 -14.08 11.80
CA GLN A 229 -3.85 -14.00 12.23
C GLN A 229 -3.92 -14.32 13.73
N ALA A 230 -4.69 -13.55 14.46
CA ALA A 230 -5.00 -13.79 15.85
C ALA A 230 -6.49 -13.58 16.12
N LEU A 231 -7.05 -14.43 16.98
CA LEU A 231 -8.31 -14.15 17.65
C LEU A 231 -8.01 -13.33 18.90
N TYR A 232 -8.65 -12.20 19.06
CA TYR A 232 -8.44 -11.33 20.21
C TYR A 232 -9.79 -10.82 20.74
N GLY A 233 -10.21 -11.36 21.86
CA GLY A 233 -11.58 -11.19 22.32
C GLY A 233 -12.57 -11.91 21.41
N SER A 234 -13.62 -11.23 20.98
CA SER A 234 -14.61 -11.73 20.02
C SER A 234 -14.30 -11.37 18.56
N GLY A 235 -13.23 -10.61 18.31
CA GLY A 235 -12.83 -10.18 16.98
C GLY A 235 -11.54 -10.82 16.51
N ARG A 236 -10.97 -10.24 15.45
CA ARG A 236 -9.78 -10.74 14.76
C ARG A 236 -8.77 -9.63 14.53
N ALA A 237 -7.49 -9.98 14.55
CA ALA A 237 -6.41 -9.09 14.20
C ALA A 237 -5.47 -9.76 13.19
N TYR A 238 -5.05 -9.00 12.17
CA TYR A 238 -4.13 -9.42 11.12
C TYR A 238 -2.97 -8.45 11.06
N ALA A 239 -1.74 -8.93 11.24
CA ALA A 239 -0.55 -8.12 11.00
C ALA A 239 0.06 -8.47 9.65
N ILE A 240 0.41 -7.46 8.87
CA ILE A 240 1.02 -7.59 7.54
C ILE A 240 2.39 -6.92 7.59
N GLY A 241 3.45 -7.68 7.34
CA GLY A 241 4.83 -7.24 7.51
C GLY A 241 5.45 -6.56 6.29
N LEU A 242 4.68 -6.24 5.26
CA LEU A 242 5.12 -5.57 4.04
C LEU A 242 4.24 -4.37 3.73
N ASP A 243 4.79 -3.40 2.98
CA ASP A 243 4.03 -2.24 2.55
C ASP A 243 3.13 -2.62 1.36
N LEU A 244 1.83 -2.50 1.56
CA LEU A 244 0.81 -2.82 0.56
C LEU A 244 0.71 -1.77 -0.55
N GLY A 245 1.28 -0.58 -0.37
CA GLY A 245 1.27 0.50 -1.35
C GLY A 245 2.22 0.26 -2.53
N PHE A 246 3.11 -0.74 -2.43
CA PHE A 246 4.10 -1.12 -3.45
C PHE A 246 3.82 -2.48 -4.12
N LEU A 247 2.75 -3.14 -3.79
CA LEU A 247 2.27 -4.35 -4.45
C LEU A 247 1.34 -3.99 -5.61
#